data_82d9c1bfef06b74ecba6abf41599278e
#
_entry.id   82d9c1bfef06b74ecba6abf41599278e
#
_cell.length_a   1.000
_cell.length_b   1.000
_cell.length_c   1.000
_cell.angle_alpha   90.00
_cell.angle_beta   90.00
_cell.angle_gamma   90.00
#
_symmetry.space_group_name_H-M   'P 1'
#
loop_
_entity.id
_entity.type
_entity.pdbx_description
1 polymer ?
#
loop_
_entity_poly.entity_id
_entity_poly.type
_entity_poly.pdbx_seq_one_letter_code
_entity_poly.pdbx_strand_id
1 'polypeptide(L)'
;MDLTAVTPMLTDRDIAIIELLGEHGVLTSPQITAAFFGSGHTALHRLRLLRIWGVLDKFVRYRPGFGSHPYHWTLGPVGARWLALSHDEPAPSLRSVRERRDRLASSPKLEHLLGTNQFFADLLANSRADGGSHLVRWWSERTTANRFGRRVNPDGHGLWTAQDRLVGFFLEHDTGTESLDRLVAKLDRYRRLRAEGGPGFPVLFWLGSRTREQNLHRRLNGKDHGTVVATATREGGLAAWQQVWKVQGNGRHRLPLHELPCDLGTPGPLNPI
;
A
#
# COMPACT_ATOMS: atom_id res chain seq x y z
N MET A 1 -29.21 0.74 -8.28
CA MET A 1 -29.77 -0.33 -7.43
C MET A 1 -29.77 0.13 -5.99
N ASP A 2 -30.66 -0.38 -5.17
CA ASP A 2 -30.64 -0.11 -3.74
C ASP A 2 -29.65 -1.06 -3.03
N LEU A 3 -29.12 -0.64 -1.89
CA LEU A 3 -28.16 -1.42 -1.09
C LEU A 3 -28.72 -2.79 -0.70
N THR A 4 -29.98 -2.85 -0.28
CA THR A 4 -30.66 -4.09 0.13
C THR A 4 -30.69 -5.12 -1.01
N ALA A 5 -30.88 -4.67 -2.24
CA ALA A 5 -30.91 -5.56 -3.40
C ALA A 5 -29.49 -6.01 -3.82
N VAL A 6 -28.46 -5.22 -3.54
CA VAL A 6 -27.09 -5.52 -3.97
C VAL A 6 -26.35 -6.41 -2.97
N THR A 7 -26.57 -6.21 -1.67
CA THR A 7 -25.84 -6.93 -0.61
C THR A 7 -25.82 -8.46 -0.79
N PRO A 8 -26.94 -9.16 -1.06
CA PRO A 8 -26.90 -10.61 -1.24
C PRO A 8 -26.21 -11.08 -2.55
N MET A 9 -25.89 -10.17 -3.46
CA MET A 9 -25.17 -10.48 -4.71
C MET A 9 -23.66 -10.29 -4.61
N LEU A 10 -23.17 -9.71 -3.50
CA LEU A 10 -21.75 -9.50 -3.26
C LEU A 10 -21.10 -10.82 -2.80
N THR A 11 -19.98 -11.14 -3.42
CA THR A 11 -19.11 -12.24 -3.00
C THR A 11 -18.07 -11.74 -1.99
N ASP A 12 -17.42 -12.65 -1.27
CA ASP A 12 -16.31 -12.30 -0.35
C ASP A 12 -15.21 -11.51 -1.06
N ARG A 13 -14.94 -11.84 -2.32
CA ARG A 13 -13.99 -11.08 -3.16
C ARG A 13 -14.44 -9.65 -3.40
N ASP A 14 -15.72 -9.41 -3.65
CA ASP A 14 -16.25 -8.07 -3.86
C ASP A 14 -16.17 -7.26 -2.58
N ILE A 15 -16.45 -7.88 -1.43
CA ILE A 15 -16.30 -7.29 -0.11
C ILE A 15 -14.84 -6.89 0.12
N ALA A 16 -13.89 -7.79 -0.15
CA ALA A 16 -12.47 -7.48 -0.03
C ALA A 16 -12.03 -6.32 -0.95
N ILE A 17 -12.59 -6.22 -2.16
CA ILE A 17 -12.33 -5.08 -3.06
C ILE A 17 -12.93 -3.78 -2.50
N ILE A 18 -14.14 -3.82 -1.92
CA ILE A 18 -14.79 -2.66 -1.30
C ILE A 18 -13.96 -2.15 -0.13
N GLU A 19 -13.55 -3.04 0.78
CA GLU A 19 -12.71 -2.72 1.94
C GLU A 19 -11.38 -2.09 1.50
N LEU A 20 -10.72 -2.70 0.52
CA LEU A 20 -9.44 -2.22 0.02
C LEU A 20 -9.56 -0.83 -0.64
N LEU A 21 -10.62 -0.59 -1.42
CA LEU A 21 -10.89 0.73 -2.01
C LEU A 21 -11.33 1.76 -0.96
N GLY A 22 -11.97 1.35 0.11
CA GLY A 22 -12.28 2.18 1.27
C GLY A 22 -11.02 2.69 1.97
N GLU A 23 -10.09 1.79 2.20
CA GLU A 23 -8.82 2.06 2.87
C GLU A 23 -7.86 2.87 1.99
N HIS A 24 -7.64 2.46 0.74
CA HIS A 24 -6.61 3.01 -0.13
C HIS A 24 -7.13 4.03 -1.16
N GLY A 25 -8.43 4.20 -1.25
CA GLY A 25 -9.10 5.20 -2.09
C GLY A 25 -9.20 4.83 -3.56
N VAL A 26 -8.16 4.30 -4.18
CA VAL A 26 -8.11 4.00 -5.61
C VAL A 26 -7.19 2.84 -5.93
N LEU A 27 -7.62 1.98 -6.83
CA LEU A 27 -6.78 0.93 -7.44
C LEU A 27 -7.02 0.90 -8.96
N THR A 28 -5.99 0.57 -9.72
CA THR A 28 -6.11 0.37 -11.17
C THR A 28 -6.67 -1.02 -11.51
N SER A 29 -7.21 -1.18 -12.74
CA SER A 29 -7.63 -2.50 -13.21
C SER A 29 -6.54 -3.56 -13.10
N PRO A 30 -5.27 -3.31 -13.50
CA PRO A 30 -4.20 -4.28 -13.31
C PRO A 30 -3.94 -4.63 -11.85
N GLN A 31 -3.96 -3.66 -10.91
CA GLN A 31 -3.76 -3.90 -9.48
C GLN A 31 -4.85 -4.80 -8.90
N ILE A 32 -6.12 -4.50 -9.20
CA ILE A 32 -7.25 -5.35 -8.75
C ILE A 32 -7.17 -6.74 -9.38
N THR A 33 -6.80 -6.81 -10.67
CA THR A 33 -6.63 -8.10 -11.34
C THR A 33 -5.55 -8.93 -10.65
N ALA A 34 -4.38 -8.36 -10.42
CA ALA A 34 -3.27 -9.04 -9.76
C ALA A 34 -3.64 -9.53 -8.36
N ALA A 35 -4.31 -8.67 -7.57
CA ALA A 35 -4.68 -8.99 -6.20
C ALA A 35 -5.79 -10.06 -6.08
N PHE A 36 -6.79 -10.06 -6.97
CA PHE A 36 -8.03 -10.80 -6.75
C PHE A 36 -8.46 -11.76 -7.86
N PHE A 37 -7.88 -11.68 -9.06
CA PHE A 37 -8.35 -12.44 -10.22
C PHE A 37 -7.23 -13.18 -10.93
N GLY A 38 -7.58 -14.33 -11.54
CA GLY A 38 -6.67 -15.10 -12.40
C GLY A 38 -6.53 -14.53 -13.82
N SER A 39 -7.46 -13.66 -14.26
CA SER A 39 -7.41 -13.04 -15.58
C SER A 39 -8.00 -11.64 -15.62
N GLY A 40 -7.46 -10.79 -16.49
CA GLY A 40 -7.95 -9.44 -16.71
C GLY A 40 -9.35 -9.39 -17.28
N HIS A 41 -9.72 -10.36 -18.11
CA HIS A 41 -11.07 -10.45 -18.69
C HIS A 41 -12.13 -10.66 -17.59
N THR A 42 -11.93 -11.65 -16.72
CA THR A 42 -12.83 -11.94 -15.59
C THR A 42 -12.91 -10.75 -14.65
N ALA A 43 -11.77 -10.12 -14.34
CA ALA A 43 -11.72 -8.93 -13.51
C ALA A 43 -12.55 -7.79 -14.09
N LEU A 44 -12.32 -7.42 -15.36
CA LEU A 44 -13.04 -6.32 -16.00
C LEU A 44 -14.54 -6.58 -16.12
N HIS A 45 -14.95 -7.83 -16.40
CA HIS A 45 -16.35 -8.20 -16.42
C HIS A 45 -17.01 -7.96 -15.04
N ARG A 46 -16.39 -8.47 -13.95
CA ARG A 46 -16.93 -8.29 -12.59
C ARG A 46 -16.93 -6.82 -12.16
N LEU A 47 -15.86 -6.09 -12.42
CA LEU A 47 -15.75 -4.67 -12.07
C LEU A 47 -16.79 -3.80 -12.81
N ARG A 48 -17.12 -4.13 -14.07
CA ARG A 48 -18.20 -3.47 -14.81
C ARG A 48 -19.55 -3.74 -14.18
N LEU A 49 -19.81 -4.96 -13.75
CA LEU A 49 -21.06 -5.34 -13.08
C LEU A 49 -21.20 -4.59 -11.74
N LEU A 50 -20.17 -4.58 -10.91
CA LEU A 50 -20.15 -3.82 -9.66
C LEU A 50 -20.37 -2.32 -9.89
N ARG A 51 -19.87 -1.77 -11.01
CA ARG A 51 -20.15 -0.38 -11.39
C ARG A 51 -21.60 -0.17 -11.80
N ILE A 52 -22.21 -1.08 -12.57
CA ILE A 52 -23.62 -1.00 -12.94
C ILE A 52 -24.51 -1.00 -11.69
N TRP A 53 -24.14 -1.75 -10.66
CA TRP A 53 -24.84 -1.77 -9.37
C TRP A 53 -24.57 -0.54 -8.50
N GLY A 54 -23.63 0.33 -8.90
CA GLY A 54 -23.24 1.51 -8.14
C GLY A 54 -22.31 1.23 -6.96
N VAL A 55 -21.83 -0.02 -6.82
CA VAL A 55 -20.86 -0.43 -5.79
C VAL A 55 -19.51 0.23 -6.05
N LEU A 56 -19.07 0.23 -7.30
CA LEU A 56 -17.85 0.89 -7.74
C LEU A 56 -18.14 2.05 -8.67
N ASP A 57 -17.21 2.99 -8.75
CA ASP A 57 -17.11 4.03 -9.77
C ASP A 57 -15.71 4.01 -10.35
N LYS A 58 -15.49 4.73 -11.45
CA LYS A 58 -14.19 4.78 -12.11
C LYS A 58 -13.92 6.12 -12.76
N PHE A 59 -12.64 6.40 -12.94
CA PHE A 59 -12.17 7.48 -13.81
C PHE A 59 -10.98 7.01 -14.66
N VAL A 60 -10.63 7.81 -15.65
CA VAL A 60 -9.44 7.62 -16.49
C VAL A 60 -8.64 8.90 -16.41
N ARG A 61 -7.34 8.78 -16.18
CA ARG A 61 -6.43 9.92 -16.28
C ARG A 61 -5.74 9.85 -17.65
N TYR A 62 -6.08 10.79 -18.49
CA TYR A 62 -5.47 10.89 -19.82
C TYR A 62 -4.00 11.32 -19.71
N ARG A 63 -3.11 10.63 -20.41
CA ARG A 63 -1.70 10.99 -20.59
C ARG A 63 -1.40 11.04 -22.08
N PRO A 64 -1.02 12.22 -22.63
CA PRO A 64 -0.64 12.33 -24.04
C PRO A 64 0.52 11.37 -24.35
N GLY A 65 0.47 10.73 -25.52
CA GLY A 65 1.55 9.84 -26.00
C GLY A 65 1.56 8.42 -25.47
N PHE A 66 0.65 8.06 -24.54
CA PHE A 66 0.45 6.68 -24.11
C PHE A 66 -0.81 6.09 -24.73
N GLY A 67 -0.77 4.81 -25.10
CA GLY A 67 -1.91 4.09 -25.70
C GLY A 67 -3.10 3.91 -24.77
N SER A 68 -3.51 2.68 -24.47
CA SER A 68 -4.62 2.40 -23.55
C SER A 68 -4.30 2.79 -22.12
N HIS A 69 -5.18 3.58 -21.50
CA HIS A 69 -5.07 3.96 -20.09
C HIS A 69 -5.88 3.02 -19.21
N PRO A 70 -5.32 2.51 -18.10
CA PRO A 70 -6.08 1.68 -17.18
C PRO A 70 -7.19 2.49 -16.53
N TYR A 71 -8.31 1.81 -16.24
CA TYR A 71 -9.33 2.39 -15.37
C TYR A 71 -8.80 2.46 -13.94
N HIS A 72 -9.11 3.57 -13.28
CA HIS A 72 -8.89 3.80 -11.86
C HIS A 72 -10.24 3.60 -11.16
N TRP A 73 -10.31 2.62 -10.29
CA TRP A 73 -11.53 2.23 -9.59
C TRP A 73 -11.57 2.82 -8.20
N THR A 74 -12.74 3.31 -7.80
CA THR A 74 -13.03 3.87 -6.48
C THR A 74 -14.37 3.31 -6.00
N LEU A 75 -14.72 3.55 -4.74
CA LEU A 75 -16.06 3.25 -4.27
C LEU A 75 -17.09 4.10 -5.01
N GLY A 76 -18.16 3.45 -5.46
CA GLY A 76 -19.38 4.09 -5.87
C GLY A 76 -20.31 4.38 -4.66
N PRO A 77 -21.45 5.05 -4.88
CA PRO A 77 -22.35 5.43 -3.79
C PRO A 77 -22.87 4.24 -2.97
N VAL A 78 -23.21 3.13 -3.63
CA VAL A 78 -23.72 1.93 -2.96
C VAL A 78 -22.61 1.26 -2.15
N GLY A 79 -21.40 1.11 -2.73
CA GLY A 79 -20.26 0.53 -2.03
C GLY A 79 -19.78 1.37 -0.85
N ALA A 80 -19.75 2.69 -1.00
CA ALA A 80 -19.39 3.60 0.09
C ALA A 80 -20.40 3.54 1.25
N ARG A 81 -21.70 3.41 0.93
CA ARG A 81 -22.75 3.24 1.93
C ARG A 81 -22.64 1.86 2.60
N TRP A 82 -22.39 0.81 1.83
CA TRP A 82 -22.20 -0.55 2.35
C TRP A 82 -21.05 -0.56 3.36
N LEU A 83 -19.90 -0.01 3.00
CA LEU A 83 -18.70 0.06 3.84
C LEU A 83 -18.97 0.85 5.13
N ALA A 84 -19.62 2.00 5.06
CA ALA A 84 -19.96 2.79 6.23
C ALA A 84 -20.85 2.00 7.22
N LEU A 85 -21.87 1.31 6.70
CA LEU A 85 -22.75 0.49 7.55
C LEU A 85 -22.06 -0.73 8.13
N SER A 86 -21.12 -1.37 7.40
CA SER A 86 -20.34 -2.50 7.93
C SER A 86 -19.38 -2.09 9.07
N HIS A 87 -19.04 -0.80 9.15
CA HIS A 87 -18.16 -0.24 10.19
C HIS A 87 -18.93 0.60 11.23
N ASP A 88 -20.27 0.54 11.26
CA ASP A 88 -21.12 1.36 12.14
C ASP A 88 -20.88 2.88 12.00
N GLU A 89 -20.51 3.32 10.77
CA GLU A 89 -20.25 4.72 10.46
C GLU A 89 -21.43 5.37 9.73
N PRO A 90 -21.61 6.70 9.82
CA PRO A 90 -22.62 7.42 9.06
C PRO A 90 -22.41 7.29 7.54
N ALA A 91 -23.47 6.94 6.82
CA ALA A 91 -23.41 6.80 5.38
C ALA A 91 -23.05 8.12 4.68
N PRO A 92 -22.05 8.13 3.78
CA PRO A 92 -21.67 9.34 3.07
C PRO A 92 -22.76 9.78 2.07
N SER A 93 -22.86 11.09 1.84
CA SER A 93 -23.76 11.65 0.83
C SER A 93 -23.27 11.32 -0.59
N LEU A 94 -24.19 11.27 -1.56
CA LEU A 94 -23.85 11.09 -2.98
C LEU A 94 -22.83 12.15 -3.46
N ARG A 95 -23.00 13.38 -2.97
CA ARG A 95 -22.11 14.50 -3.30
C ARG A 95 -20.70 14.23 -2.77
N SER A 96 -20.55 13.84 -1.51
CA SER A 96 -19.23 13.57 -0.91
C SER A 96 -18.48 12.42 -1.60
N VAL A 97 -19.20 11.37 -2.05
CA VAL A 97 -18.60 10.26 -2.81
C VAL A 97 -18.05 10.75 -4.15
N ARG A 98 -18.84 11.55 -4.89
CA ARG A 98 -18.42 12.14 -6.17
C ARG A 98 -17.22 13.08 -6.00
N GLU A 99 -17.27 13.96 -5.02
CA GLU A 99 -16.18 14.89 -4.72
C GLU A 99 -14.89 14.16 -4.33
N ARG A 100 -14.99 13.04 -3.60
CA ARG A 100 -13.82 12.19 -3.27
C ARG A 100 -13.21 11.60 -4.54
N ARG A 101 -13.99 11.06 -5.46
CA ARG A 101 -13.52 10.55 -6.76
C ARG A 101 -12.82 11.66 -7.57
N ASP A 102 -13.43 12.84 -7.66
CA ASP A 102 -12.92 13.94 -8.48
C ASP A 102 -11.62 14.51 -7.88
N ARG A 103 -11.51 14.60 -6.54
CA ARG A 103 -10.26 14.94 -5.87
C ARG A 103 -9.14 13.93 -6.14
N LEU A 104 -9.46 12.63 -6.16
CA LEU A 104 -8.47 11.60 -6.53
C LEU A 104 -8.02 11.77 -7.99
N ALA A 105 -8.96 11.96 -8.91
CA ALA A 105 -8.67 12.11 -10.33
C ALA A 105 -7.79 13.32 -10.64
N SER A 106 -7.98 14.43 -9.90
CA SER A 106 -7.20 15.68 -10.05
C SER A 106 -5.94 15.74 -9.18
N SER A 107 -5.71 14.75 -8.30
CA SER A 107 -4.62 14.80 -7.34
C SER A 107 -3.25 14.75 -8.00
N PRO A 108 -2.33 15.69 -7.70
CA PRO A 108 -0.95 15.59 -8.14
C PRO A 108 -0.19 14.42 -7.49
N LYS A 109 -0.70 13.91 -6.35
CA LYS A 109 -0.12 12.77 -5.63
C LYS A 109 -0.66 11.41 -6.12
N LEU A 110 -1.54 11.38 -7.13
CA LEU A 110 -2.15 10.13 -7.59
C LEU A 110 -1.10 9.09 -8.01
N GLU A 111 -0.07 9.50 -8.74
CA GLU A 111 0.99 8.58 -9.19
C GLU A 111 1.78 7.97 -8.03
N HIS A 112 2.06 8.76 -7.01
CA HIS A 112 2.71 8.28 -5.79
C HIS A 112 1.82 7.26 -5.08
N LEU A 113 0.53 7.58 -4.89
CA LEU A 113 -0.44 6.65 -4.29
C LEU A 113 -0.57 5.34 -5.08
N LEU A 114 -0.66 5.42 -6.41
CA LEU A 114 -0.74 4.24 -7.26
C LEU A 114 0.55 3.40 -7.21
N GLY A 115 1.70 4.03 -7.11
CA GLY A 115 2.99 3.33 -6.93
C GLY A 115 3.09 2.62 -5.58
N THR A 116 2.63 3.26 -4.50
CA THR A 116 2.51 2.64 -3.18
C THR A 116 1.54 1.46 -3.24
N ASN A 117 0.36 1.64 -3.84
CA ASN A 117 -0.62 0.57 -3.97
C ASN A 117 -0.13 -0.58 -4.86
N GLN A 118 0.72 -0.30 -5.87
CA GLN A 118 1.32 -1.36 -6.69
C GLN A 118 2.22 -2.28 -5.87
N PHE A 119 3.06 -1.72 -5.00
CA PHE A 119 3.92 -2.51 -4.11
C PHE A 119 3.11 -3.55 -3.32
N PHE A 120 2.02 -3.15 -2.71
CA PHE A 120 1.19 -4.05 -1.92
C PHE A 120 0.31 -4.97 -2.77
N ALA A 121 -0.19 -4.50 -3.91
CA ALA A 121 -0.94 -5.34 -4.84
C ALA A 121 -0.08 -6.50 -5.38
N ASP A 122 1.22 -6.26 -5.58
CA ASP A 122 2.17 -7.30 -5.98
C ASP A 122 2.38 -8.31 -4.84
N LEU A 123 2.45 -7.89 -3.58
CA LEU A 123 2.51 -8.79 -2.43
C LEU A 123 1.23 -9.63 -2.30
N LEU A 124 0.04 -9.04 -2.49
CA LEU A 124 -1.21 -9.79 -2.52
C LEU A 124 -1.26 -10.81 -3.67
N ALA A 125 -0.76 -10.42 -4.84
CA ALA A 125 -0.68 -11.33 -5.99
C ALA A 125 0.20 -12.54 -5.69
N ASN A 126 1.36 -12.33 -5.04
CA ASN A 126 2.22 -13.41 -4.60
C ASN A 126 1.55 -14.29 -3.54
N SER A 127 0.91 -13.71 -2.53
CA SER A 127 0.16 -14.45 -1.50
C SER A 127 -0.86 -15.41 -2.11
N ARG A 128 -1.52 -14.97 -3.18
CA ARG A 128 -2.51 -15.80 -3.89
C ARG A 128 -1.86 -16.90 -4.75
N ALA A 129 -0.67 -16.67 -5.29
CA ALA A 129 0.01 -17.59 -6.21
C ALA A 129 0.86 -18.64 -5.49
N ASP A 130 1.52 -18.26 -4.40
CA ASP A 130 2.53 -19.06 -3.72
C ASP A 130 1.96 -19.97 -2.61
N GLY A 131 0.88 -19.56 -1.96
CA GLY A 131 0.26 -20.29 -0.83
C GLY A 131 1.12 -20.41 0.43
N GLY A 132 2.42 -20.16 0.36
CA GLY A 132 3.37 -20.22 1.49
C GLY A 132 3.73 -18.85 2.05
N SER A 133 3.23 -17.78 1.44
CA SER A 133 3.48 -16.42 1.87
C SER A 133 2.19 -15.59 1.87
N HIS A 134 2.04 -14.69 2.85
CA HIS A 134 0.80 -13.92 3.00
C HIS A 134 1.06 -12.48 3.41
N LEU A 135 0.38 -11.54 2.73
CA LEU A 135 0.22 -10.17 3.21
C LEU A 135 -0.91 -10.14 4.26
N VAL A 136 -0.53 -10.20 5.53
CA VAL A 136 -1.46 -10.26 6.66
C VAL A 136 -2.11 -8.91 6.93
N ARG A 137 -1.38 -7.82 6.62
CA ARG A 137 -1.83 -6.44 6.85
C ARG A 137 -1.33 -5.52 5.75
N TRP A 138 -2.20 -4.63 5.33
CA TRP A 138 -1.87 -3.49 4.49
C TRP A 138 -2.66 -2.27 4.96
N TRP A 139 -2.00 -1.36 5.64
CA TRP A 139 -2.58 -0.08 6.06
C TRP A 139 -2.08 1.06 5.18
N SER A 140 -3.00 1.98 4.88
CA SER A 140 -2.68 3.24 4.20
C SER A 140 -1.86 4.17 5.09
N GLU A 141 -1.32 5.24 4.50
CA GLU A 141 -0.68 6.35 5.20
C GLU A 141 -1.57 6.85 6.36
N ARG A 142 -2.87 7.09 6.09
CA ARG A 142 -3.81 7.61 7.08
C ARG A 142 -4.02 6.64 8.24
N THR A 143 -4.32 5.39 7.94
CA THR A 143 -4.56 4.38 8.98
C THR A 143 -3.31 4.15 9.79
N THR A 144 -2.15 4.04 9.15
CA THR A 144 -0.86 3.90 9.83
C THR A 144 -0.59 5.07 10.77
N ALA A 145 -0.72 6.31 10.29
CA ALA A 145 -0.53 7.48 11.14
C ALA A 145 -1.44 7.46 12.37
N ASN A 146 -2.72 7.14 12.20
CA ASN A 146 -3.67 7.08 13.31
C ASN A 146 -3.32 5.96 14.30
N ARG A 147 -3.00 4.76 13.83
CA ARG A 147 -2.69 3.60 14.65
C ARG A 147 -1.39 3.75 15.46
N PHE A 148 -0.42 4.50 14.95
CA PHE A 148 0.83 4.82 15.65
C PHE A 148 0.82 6.21 16.29
N GLY A 149 -0.35 6.71 16.71
CA GLY A 149 -0.50 7.97 17.46
C GLY A 149 0.06 9.20 16.72
N ARG A 150 0.07 9.18 15.38
CA ARG A 150 0.66 10.20 14.49
C ARG A 150 2.16 10.47 14.72
N ARG A 151 2.88 9.52 15.31
CA ARG A 151 4.33 9.57 15.48
C ARG A 151 5.07 9.40 14.15
N VAL A 152 4.53 8.55 13.29
CA VAL A 152 5.07 8.27 11.95
C VAL A 152 3.99 8.44 10.89
N ASN A 153 4.41 8.72 9.67
CA ASN A 153 3.52 8.90 8.52
C ASN A 153 4.16 8.29 7.26
N PRO A 154 4.37 6.96 7.25
CA PRO A 154 4.86 6.25 6.07
C PRO A 154 3.79 6.22 4.98
N ASP A 155 4.19 6.00 3.74
CA ASP A 155 3.25 5.83 2.62
C ASP A 155 2.36 4.59 2.79
N GLY A 156 2.82 3.59 3.56
CA GLY A 156 2.05 2.42 3.95
C GLY A 156 2.76 1.60 5.04
N HIS A 157 1.99 0.71 5.65
CA HIS A 157 2.50 -0.28 6.60
C HIS A 157 1.99 -1.65 6.22
N GLY A 158 2.87 -2.66 6.30
CA GLY A 158 2.53 -4.04 6.03
C GLY A 158 2.99 -5.01 7.11
N LEU A 159 2.25 -6.11 7.24
CA LEU A 159 2.72 -7.33 7.88
C LEU A 159 2.80 -8.41 6.81
N TRP A 160 3.97 -9.00 6.65
CA TRP A 160 4.26 -10.06 5.69
C TRP A 160 4.71 -11.31 6.40
N THR A 161 4.12 -12.45 6.06
CA THR A 161 4.58 -13.75 6.55
C THR A 161 5.04 -14.63 5.39
N ALA A 162 6.17 -15.30 5.57
CA ALA A 162 6.70 -16.33 4.69
C ALA A 162 7.72 -17.16 5.47
N GLN A 163 7.79 -18.47 5.18
CA GLN A 163 8.74 -19.39 5.83
C GLN A 163 8.71 -19.29 7.38
N ASP A 164 7.49 -19.29 7.96
CA ASP A 164 7.23 -19.18 9.40
C ASP A 164 7.78 -17.91 10.09
N ARG A 165 8.11 -16.90 9.29
CA ARG A 165 8.55 -15.58 9.81
C ARG A 165 7.51 -14.52 9.54
N LEU A 166 7.24 -13.69 10.53
CA LEU A 166 6.40 -12.50 10.42
C LEU A 166 7.28 -11.25 10.46
N VAL A 167 7.16 -10.40 9.45
CA VAL A 167 7.89 -9.14 9.34
C VAL A 167 6.88 -7.99 9.19
N GLY A 168 6.86 -7.10 10.18
CA GLY A 168 6.21 -5.80 10.07
C GLY A 168 7.16 -4.80 9.43
N PHE A 169 6.67 -3.89 8.61
CA PHE A 169 7.50 -2.88 7.96
C PHE A 169 6.74 -1.58 7.69
N PHE A 170 7.47 -0.48 7.63
CA PHE A 170 6.99 0.80 7.12
C PHE A 170 7.53 1.01 5.70
N LEU A 171 6.67 1.40 4.78
CA LEU A 171 7.03 1.65 3.38
C LEU A 171 7.13 3.16 3.11
N GLU A 172 8.24 3.57 2.51
CA GLU A 172 8.47 4.87 1.89
C GLU A 172 8.66 4.66 0.38
N HIS A 173 7.65 5.01 -0.40
CA HIS A 173 7.65 4.88 -1.86
C HIS A 173 8.24 6.14 -2.49
N ASP A 174 9.44 6.05 -3.03
CA ASP A 174 10.11 7.21 -3.61
C ASP A 174 9.93 7.30 -5.13
N THR A 175 9.32 8.38 -5.57
CA THR A 175 9.14 8.71 -6.99
C THR A 175 10.29 9.54 -7.58
N GLY A 176 11.29 9.88 -6.76
CA GLY A 176 12.43 10.69 -7.18
C GLY A 176 12.23 12.20 -7.08
N THR A 177 11.05 12.65 -6.68
CA THR A 177 10.72 14.09 -6.57
C THR A 177 11.17 14.71 -5.26
N GLU A 178 11.33 13.92 -4.19
CA GLU A 178 11.78 14.37 -2.88
C GLU A 178 13.32 14.35 -2.80
N SER A 179 13.93 15.30 -2.07
CA SER A 179 15.37 15.29 -1.85
C SER A 179 15.78 14.13 -0.92
N LEU A 180 16.99 13.58 -1.12
CA LEU A 180 17.51 12.50 -0.27
C LEU A 180 17.65 12.92 1.19
N ASP A 181 17.96 14.18 1.46
CA ASP A 181 18.07 14.69 2.83
C ASP A 181 16.72 14.66 3.56
N ARG A 182 15.61 14.91 2.84
CA ARG A 182 14.26 14.75 3.38
C ARG A 182 13.92 13.29 3.67
N LEU A 183 14.32 12.36 2.78
CA LEU A 183 14.12 10.93 3.04
C LEU A 183 14.86 10.50 4.31
N VAL A 184 16.13 10.91 4.47
CA VAL A 184 16.92 10.62 5.67
C VAL A 184 16.32 11.26 6.92
N ALA A 185 15.83 12.49 6.84
CA ALA A 185 15.20 13.19 7.97
C ALA A 185 13.93 12.50 8.48
N LYS A 186 13.22 11.74 7.63
CA LYS A 186 12.05 10.94 8.06
C LYS A 186 12.44 9.90 9.11
N LEU A 187 13.67 9.36 9.08
CA LEU A 187 14.13 8.30 9.98
C LEU A 187 14.10 8.71 11.45
N ASP A 188 14.25 9.99 11.76
CA ASP A 188 14.14 10.50 13.12
C ASP A 188 12.77 10.24 13.76
N ARG A 189 11.71 10.20 12.97
CA ARG A 189 10.35 9.89 13.46
C ARG A 189 10.25 8.41 13.86
N TYR A 190 10.78 7.50 13.06
CA TYR A 190 10.80 6.07 13.35
C TYR A 190 11.66 5.74 14.57
N ARG A 191 12.83 6.40 14.70
CA ARG A 191 13.67 6.31 15.89
C ARG A 191 12.93 6.74 17.16
N ARG A 192 12.20 7.86 17.10
CA ARG A 192 11.39 8.35 18.23
C ARG A 192 10.26 7.39 18.57
N LEU A 193 9.52 6.90 17.56
CA LEU A 193 8.47 5.91 17.77
C LEU A 193 9.00 4.70 18.56
N ARG A 194 10.17 4.16 18.14
CA ARG A 194 10.79 3.03 18.82
C ARG A 194 11.20 3.39 20.25
N ALA A 195 11.80 4.55 20.48
CA ALA A 195 12.19 5.02 21.80
C ALA A 195 10.99 5.24 22.74
N GLU A 196 9.82 5.53 22.21
CA GLU A 196 8.55 5.71 22.95
C GLU A 196 7.77 4.39 23.14
N GLY A 197 8.36 3.22 22.84
CA GLY A 197 7.75 1.90 23.03
C GLY A 197 7.01 1.36 21.81
N GLY A 198 7.16 1.98 20.64
CA GLY A 198 6.69 1.43 19.37
C GLY A 198 7.56 0.28 18.85
N PRO A 199 7.12 -0.43 17.79
CA PRO A 199 7.85 -1.57 17.25
C PRO A 199 9.14 -1.16 16.55
N GLY A 200 10.10 -2.10 16.49
CA GLY A 200 11.35 -1.98 15.74
C GLY A 200 11.22 -2.46 14.29
N PHE A 201 10.18 -2.02 13.59
CA PHE A 201 9.97 -2.38 12.18
C PHE A 201 11.02 -1.74 11.28
N PRO A 202 11.55 -2.45 10.28
CA PRO A 202 12.37 -1.85 9.24
C PRO A 202 11.60 -0.78 8.45
N VAL A 203 12.30 0.30 8.11
CA VAL A 203 11.83 1.31 7.15
C VAL A 203 12.35 0.93 5.77
N LEU A 204 11.43 0.66 4.85
CA LEU A 204 11.70 0.20 3.50
C LEU A 204 11.61 1.36 2.52
N PHE A 205 12.73 1.74 1.90
CA PHE A 205 12.73 2.70 0.79
C PHE A 205 12.63 1.96 -0.55
N TRP A 206 11.48 2.11 -1.22
CA TRP A 206 11.20 1.53 -2.54
C TRP A 206 11.48 2.58 -3.63
N LEU A 207 12.67 2.53 -4.22
CA LEU A 207 13.26 3.60 -5.02
C LEU A 207 13.05 3.38 -6.54
N GLY A 208 13.10 4.48 -7.29
CA GLY A 208 12.92 4.46 -8.75
C GLY A 208 14.10 3.90 -9.53
N SER A 209 15.35 4.05 -9.03
CA SER A 209 16.55 3.63 -9.75
C SER A 209 17.70 3.23 -8.84
N ARG A 210 18.64 2.44 -9.40
CA ARG A 210 19.88 2.02 -8.71
C ARG A 210 20.76 3.21 -8.34
N THR A 211 20.84 4.20 -9.22
CA THR A 211 21.61 5.43 -8.93
C THR A 211 21.08 6.15 -7.71
N ARG A 212 19.74 6.23 -7.59
CA ARG A 212 19.11 6.87 -6.44
C ARG A 212 19.32 6.07 -5.16
N GLU A 213 19.30 4.74 -5.23
CA GLU A 213 19.61 3.86 -4.12
C GLU A 213 21.06 4.05 -3.64
N GLN A 214 22.03 4.07 -4.55
CA GLN A 214 23.43 4.32 -4.23
C GLN A 214 23.65 5.68 -3.56
N ASN A 215 22.98 6.72 -4.09
CA ASN A 215 23.05 8.06 -3.52
C ASN A 215 22.45 8.12 -2.12
N LEU A 216 21.33 7.42 -1.88
CA LEU A 216 20.73 7.32 -0.55
C LEU A 216 21.68 6.61 0.43
N HIS A 217 22.27 5.47 0.04
CA HIS A 217 23.25 4.77 0.88
C HIS A 217 24.44 5.65 1.27
N ARG A 218 24.94 6.50 0.38
CA ARG A 218 26.00 7.45 0.71
C ARG A 218 25.59 8.46 1.78
N ARG A 219 24.31 8.86 1.82
CA ARG A 219 23.76 9.76 2.84
C ARG A 219 23.51 9.06 4.19
N LEU A 220 23.18 7.76 4.15
CA LEU A 220 22.94 6.93 5.33
C LEU A 220 24.23 6.45 6.00
N ASN A 221 25.33 6.33 5.24
CA ASN A 221 26.59 5.77 5.75
C ASN A 221 27.17 6.55 6.94
N GLY A 222 27.72 5.79 7.90
CA GLY A 222 28.38 6.34 9.09
C GLY A 222 27.44 6.92 10.14
N LYS A 223 26.12 6.74 9.99
CA LYS A 223 25.11 7.22 10.96
C LYS A 223 24.31 6.05 11.50
N ASP A 224 24.10 6.04 12.80
CA ASP A 224 23.09 5.21 13.43
C ASP A 224 21.73 5.94 13.36
N HIS A 225 20.78 5.36 12.71
CA HIS A 225 19.42 5.89 12.58
C HIS A 225 18.46 5.35 13.65
N GLY A 226 18.94 4.47 14.58
CA GLY A 226 18.14 3.89 15.64
C GLY A 226 16.97 3.02 15.16
N THR A 227 16.92 2.73 13.86
CA THR A 227 15.94 1.87 13.21
C THR A 227 16.59 1.12 12.05
N VAL A 228 16.08 -0.05 11.73
CA VAL A 228 16.55 -0.81 10.56
C VAL A 228 16.09 -0.09 9.29
N VAL A 229 17.04 0.21 8.41
CA VAL A 229 16.77 0.82 7.10
C VAL A 229 17.13 -0.16 6.01
N ALA A 230 16.18 -0.48 5.13
CA ALA A 230 16.40 -1.32 3.97
C ALA A 230 15.97 -0.58 2.69
N THR A 231 16.73 -0.77 1.63
CA THR A 231 16.48 -0.13 0.34
C THR A 231 16.38 -1.16 -0.76
N ALA A 232 15.51 -0.91 -1.73
CA ALA A 232 15.45 -1.67 -2.97
C ALA A 232 14.99 -0.78 -4.13
N THR A 233 15.17 -1.24 -5.36
CA THR A 233 14.76 -0.48 -6.55
C THR A 233 13.76 -1.26 -7.38
N ARG A 234 12.86 -0.52 -8.04
CA ARG A 234 11.95 -1.07 -9.07
C ARG A 234 12.68 -1.40 -10.37
N GLU A 235 13.90 -0.88 -10.55
CA GLU A 235 14.73 -1.13 -11.72
C GLU A 235 15.21 -2.58 -11.71
N GLY A 236 14.97 -3.31 -12.79
CA GLY A 236 15.37 -4.70 -12.94
C GLY A 236 14.25 -5.71 -12.78
N GLY A 237 13.01 -5.28 -12.50
CA GLY A 237 11.81 -6.12 -12.56
C GLY A 237 11.66 -7.17 -11.45
N LEU A 238 12.53 -7.16 -10.44
CA LEU A 238 12.39 -8.05 -9.29
C LEU A 238 11.30 -7.53 -8.34
N ALA A 239 10.54 -8.45 -7.78
CA ALA A 239 9.44 -8.14 -6.90
C ALA A 239 9.89 -7.89 -5.45
N ALA A 240 9.09 -7.14 -4.71
CA ALA A 240 9.42 -6.70 -3.35
C ALA A 240 9.61 -7.83 -2.32
N TRP A 241 9.01 -9.00 -2.52
CA TRP A 241 9.21 -10.16 -1.64
C TRP A 241 10.51 -10.91 -1.88
N GLN A 242 11.14 -10.72 -3.05
CA GLN A 242 12.37 -11.40 -3.47
C GLN A 242 13.61 -10.82 -2.78
N GLN A 243 14.78 -11.39 -3.05
CA GLN A 243 16.08 -10.96 -2.50
C GLN A 243 16.57 -9.64 -3.11
N VAL A 244 15.84 -8.56 -2.80
CA VAL A 244 16.10 -7.21 -3.34
C VAL A 244 16.53 -6.20 -2.29
N TRP A 245 16.33 -6.48 -1.01
CA TRP A 245 16.50 -5.51 0.06
C TRP A 245 17.95 -5.43 0.53
N LYS A 246 18.55 -4.28 0.36
CA LYS A 246 19.87 -3.96 0.91
C LYS A 246 19.70 -3.26 2.25
N VAL A 247 20.07 -3.95 3.33
CA VAL A 247 20.04 -3.37 4.69
C VAL A 247 21.25 -2.49 4.90
N GLN A 248 21.04 -1.32 5.50
CA GLN A 248 22.13 -0.42 5.88
C GLN A 248 23.09 -1.13 6.86
N GLY A 249 24.39 -1.01 6.61
CA GLY A 249 25.42 -1.65 7.44
C GLY A 249 25.68 -3.12 7.14
N ASN A 250 24.86 -3.80 6.31
CA ASN A 250 25.00 -5.24 5.99
C ASN A 250 25.74 -5.51 4.66
N GLY A 251 26.75 -4.72 4.36
CA GLY A 251 27.60 -4.92 3.19
C GLY A 251 26.85 -4.84 1.85
N ARG A 252 27.14 -5.79 0.93
CA ARG A 252 26.53 -5.84 -0.41
C ARG A 252 25.39 -6.87 -0.51
N HIS A 253 25.19 -7.70 0.50
CA HIS A 253 24.19 -8.75 0.50
C HIS A 253 22.78 -8.16 0.51
N ARG A 254 21.87 -8.71 -0.29
CA ARG A 254 20.46 -8.38 -0.30
C ARG A 254 19.67 -9.49 0.34
N LEU A 255 18.63 -9.15 1.06
CA LEU A 255 17.73 -10.07 1.74
C LEU A 255 16.36 -10.09 1.05
N PRO A 256 15.65 -11.23 1.08
CA PRO A 256 14.22 -11.24 0.78
C PRO A 256 13.43 -10.56 1.92
N LEU A 257 12.19 -10.15 1.63
CA LEU A 257 11.38 -9.39 2.59
C LEU A 257 11.21 -10.08 3.95
N HIS A 258 11.01 -11.40 3.95
CA HIS A 258 10.79 -12.19 5.17
C HIS A 258 12.05 -12.39 6.04
N GLU A 259 13.24 -12.12 5.51
CA GLU A 259 14.50 -12.21 6.26
C GLU A 259 14.94 -10.87 6.85
N LEU A 260 14.23 -9.79 6.58
CA LEU A 260 14.60 -8.48 7.13
C LEU A 260 14.57 -8.50 8.66
N PRO A 261 15.57 -7.89 9.33
CA PRO A 261 15.55 -7.73 10.76
C PRO A 261 14.30 -6.94 11.20
N CYS A 262 13.48 -7.55 12.04
CA CYS A 262 12.23 -6.99 12.52
C CYS A 262 12.06 -7.32 13.99
N ASP A 263 11.79 -6.31 14.79
CA ASP A 263 11.39 -6.45 16.18
C ASP A 263 9.92 -6.07 16.28
N LEU A 264 9.07 -7.06 16.54
CA LEU A 264 7.63 -6.85 16.66
C LEU A 264 7.27 -6.03 17.91
N GLY A 265 8.15 -6.01 18.92
CA GLY A 265 7.92 -5.30 20.18
C GLY A 265 6.80 -5.93 21.01
N THR A 266 6.39 -5.22 22.03
CA THR A 266 5.25 -5.62 22.87
C THR A 266 4.00 -4.83 22.46
N PRO A 267 2.82 -5.46 22.34
CA PRO A 267 1.58 -4.75 22.05
C PRO A 267 1.31 -3.63 23.03
N GLY A 268 0.84 -2.48 22.54
CA GLY A 268 0.62 -1.29 23.36
C GLY A 268 0.05 -0.13 22.54
N PRO A 269 -0.16 1.05 23.16
CA PRO A 269 -0.79 2.19 22.50
C PRO A 269 -0.07 2.67 21.22
N LEU A 270 1.26 2.47 21.15
CA LEU A 270 2.08 2.78 19.97
C LEU A 270 2.56 1.54 19.21
N ASN A 271 2.01 0.38 19.54
CA ASN A 271 2.29 -0.87 18.86
C ASN A 271 1.00 -1.69 18.72
N PRO A 272 0.20 -1.45 17.68
CA PRO A 272 -1.12 -2.04 17.48
C PRO A 272 -1.04 -3.43 16.80
N ILE A 273 -0.10 -4.28 17.19
CA ILE A 273 0.05 -5.66 16.68
C ILE A 273 -0.80 -6.62 17.45
#